data_94a91cdb0e77ce187b56fe5bafdea42b
#
_entry.id   94a91cdb0e77ce187b56fe5bafdea42b
#
_cell.length_a   1.000
_cell.length_b   1.000
_cell.length_c   1.000
_cell.angle_alpha   90.00
_cell.angle_beta   90.00
_cell.angle_gamma   90.00
#
_symmetry.space_group_name_H-M   'P 1'
#
loop_
_entity.id
_entity.type
_entity.pdbx_description
1 polymer ?
#
loop_
_entity_poly.entity_id
_entity_poly.type
_entity_poly.pdbx_seq_one_letter_code
_entity_poly.pdbx_strand_id
1 'polypeptide(L)'
;MINYNGNLTENTNISLEQNRGFLYGDAVFETLKVVDGKILFAEDHYFRLMASMRIVRMEIPMYFTMEYMEEQVKNLANALNISASCRVRLTFFRKSGGFYLPITNDSEFIITAETLQEPLYSFTENSTYEVDLFKDFYVTKQLLSTIKSTNKMVQITGSIFAHENGLDNCLLINDEKNVIEALQGNIFMLKDKKLVTPPVTDGCLNGIMRKQVLAIARKTEGLEVSEESISPFELQKADEIFITNVIKGIQPITKYRKKEYGNTLANELIKKLNVLIRLG
;
A
#
# COMPACT_ATOMS: atom_id res chain seq x y z
N MET A 1 -12.54 -19.89 -3.37
CA MET A 1 -11.28 -20.51 -3.86
C MET A 1 -10.12 -19.56 -3.55
N ILE A 2 -8.97 -20.10 -3.15
CA ILE A 2 -7.72 -19.39 -2.87
C ILE A 2 -6.56 -20.16 -3.50
N ASN A 3 -5.39 -19.56 -3.59
CA ASN A 3 -4.15 -20.28 -3.91
C ASN A 3 -3.31 -20.40 -2.63
N TYR A 4 -3.00 -21.61 -2.22
CA TYR A 4 -2.14 -21.90 -1.07
C TYR A 4 -0.90 -22.68 -1.54
N ASN A 5 0.27 -22.08 -1.40
CA ASN A 5 1.55 -22.64 -1.84
C ASN A 5 1.55 -23.18 -3.29
N GLY A 6 0.89 -22.45 -4.22
CA GLY A 6 0.78 -22.82 -5.63
C GLY A 6 -0.40 -23.76 -5.96
N ASN A 7 -1.17 -24.19 -4.98
CA ASN A 7 -2.31 -25.08 -5.19
C ASN A 7 -3.63 -24.32 -5.02
N LEU A 8 -4.51 -24.41 -6.02
CA LEU A 8 -5.88 -23.90 -5.92
C LEU A 8 -6.70 -24.81 -5.00
N THR A 9 -7.32 -24.21 -3.99
CA THR A 9 -8.13 -24.94 -3.01
C THR A 9 -9.27 -24.08 -2.46
N GLU A 10 -10.33 -24.71 -1.99
CA GLU A 10 -11.40 -24.02 -1.25
C GLU A 10 -11.15 -24.01 0.26
N ASN A 11 -10.37 -24.96 0.74
CA ASN A 11 -10.04 -25.09 2.16
C ASN A 11 -8.53 -25.20 2.35
N THR A 12 -8.01 -24.53 3.36
CA THR A 12 -6.65 -24.75 3.85
C THR A 12 -6.69 -25.54 5.13
N ASN A 13 -5.74 -26.46 5.29
CA ASN A 13 -5.50 -27.16 6.56
C ASN A 13 -4.58 -26.34 7.49
N ILE A 14 -4.69 -25.01 7.44
CA ILE A 14 -3.90 -24.12 8.30
C ILE A 14 -4.53 -24.15 9.70
N SER A 15 -3.77 -24.68 10.64
CA SER A 15 -4.10 -24.64 12.06
C SER A 15 -3.87 -23.24 12.60
N LEU A 16 -4.92 -22.49 12.92
CA LEU A 16 -4.80 -21.09 13.38
C LEU A 16 -4.02 -20.98 14.68
N GLU A 17 -4.22 -21.95 15.59
CA GLU A 17 -3.53 -22.00 16.89
C GLU A 17 -2.02 -22.25 16.78
N GLN A 18 -1.53 -22.59 15.60
CA GLN A 18 -0.10 -22.81 15.33
C GLN A 18 0.45 -21.82 14.27
N ASN A 19 -0.41 -21.09 13.60
CA ASN A 19 0.00 -20.19 12.54
C ASN A 19 0.69 -18.95 13.11
N ARG A 20 1.97 -18.76 12.81
CA ARG A 20 2.78 -17.67 13.31
C ARG A 20 2.32 -16.31 12.80
N GLY A 21 1.79 -16.24 11.56
CA GLY A 21 1.19 -15.04 11.00
C GLY A 21 -0.02 -14.57 11.82
N PHE A 22 -0.83 -15.51 12.31
CA PHE A 22 -1.97 -15.23 13.18
C PHE A 22 -1.53 -14.91 14.62
N LEU A 23 -0.66 -15.72 15.22
CA LEU A 23 -0.26 -15.58 16.62
C LEU A 23 0.64 -14.38 16.90
N TYR A 24 1.54 -14.05 15.98
CA TYR A 24 2.62 -13.07 16.21
C TYR A 24 2.66 -11.96 15.15
N GLY A 25 1.80 -11.99 14.14
CA GLY A 25 1.93 -11.11 12.98
C GLY A 25 3.22 -11.37 12.17
N ASP A 26 3.78 -12.59 12.26
CA ASP A 26 5.02 -13.00 11.57
C ASP A 26 4.72 -13.28 10.08
N ALA A 27 4.32 -12.19 9.39
CA ALA A 27 3.90 -12.22 7.99
C ALA A 27 4.12 -10.88 7.30
N VAL A 28 4.38 -10.95 5.99
CA VAL A 28 4.47 -9.80 5.08
C VAL A 28 3.51 -10.03 3.91
N PHE A 29 3.02 -8.95 3.30
CA PHE A 29 2.06 -9.09 2.22
C PHE A 29 2.22 -8.05 1.13
N GLU A 30 1.74 -8.39 -0.06
CA GLU A 30 1.51 -7.47 -1.15
C GLU A 30 0.02 -7.32 -1.45
N THR A 31 -0.33 -6.15 -1.93
CA THR A 31 -1.64 -5.89 -2.54
C THR A 31 -1.37 -5.47 -3.96
N LEU A 32 -1.85 -6.28 -4.90
CA LEU A 32 -1.62 -6.11 -6.33
C LEU A 32 -2.93 -5.67 -6.99
N LYS A 33 -2.83 -4.82 -7.99
CA LYS A 33 -3.93 -4.58 -8.93
C LYS A 33 -3.61 -5.29 -10.23
N VAL A 34 -4.51 -6.13 -10.67
CA VAL A 34 -4.44 -6.84 -11.95
C VAL A 34 -5.43 -6.18 -12.90
N VAL A 35 -4.99 -5.89 -14.12
CA VAL A 35 -5.83 -5.34 -15.17
C VAL A 35 -5.55 -6.14 -16.45
N ASP A 36 -6.60 -6.66 -17.09
CA ASP A 36 -6.52 -7.47 -18.31
C ASP A 36 -5.49 -8.62 -18.20
N GLY A 37 -5.46 -9.28 -17.03
CA GLY A 37 -4.56 -10.40 -16.74
C GLY A 37 -3.10 -10.03 -16.44
N LYS A 38 -2.75 -8.73 -16.41
CA LYS A 38 -1.39 -8.25 -16.08
C LYS A 38 -1.36 -7.62 -14.69
N ILE A 39 -0.38 -7.97 -13.89
CA ILE A 39 -0.12 -7.31 -12.59
C ILE A 39 0.50 -5.95 -12.88
N LEU A 40 -0.14 -4.87 -12.41
CA LEU A 40 0.45 -3.53 -12.53
C LEU A 40 1.71 -3.45 -11.66
N PHE A 41 2.81 -2.99 -12.26
CA PHE A 41 4.11 -2.83 -11.57
C PHE A 41 4.63 -4.11 -10.91
N ALA A 42 4.49 -5.25 -11.59
CA ALA A 42 4.82 -6.59 -11.09
C ALA A 42 6.24 -6.66 -10.51
N GLU A 43 7.24 -6.15 -11.24
CA GLU A 43 8.64 -6.14 -10.81
C GLU A 43 8.85 -5.38 -9.48
N ASP A 44 8.26 -4.20 -9.34
CA ASP A 44 8.34 -3.38 -8.13
C ASP A 44 7.73 -4.11 -6.93
N HIS A 45 6.58 -4.77 -7.11
CA HIS A 45 5.94 -5.58 -6.09
C HIS A 45 6.79 -6.78 -5.68
N TYR A 46 7.31 -7.51 -6.67
CA TYR A 46 8.15 -8.67 -6.42
C TYR A 46 9.39 -8.28 -5.60
N PHE A 47 10.14 -7.28 -6.03
CA PHE A 47 11.35 -6.86 -5.32
C PHE A 47 11.06 -6.30 -3.91
N ARG A 48 9.95 -5.57 -3.73
CA ARG A 48 9.58 -5.09 -2.39
C ARG A 48 9.22 -6.26 -1.47
N LEU A 49 8.50 -7.26 -1.97
CA LEU A 49 8.18 -8.46 -1.21
C LEU A 49 9.44 -9.20 -0.79
N MET A 50 10.36 -9.45 -1.74
CA MET A 50 11.62 -10.11 -1.45
C MET A 50 12.48 -9.34 -0.45
N ALA A 51 12.53 -8.01 -0.57
CA ALA A 51 13.22 -7.15 0.39
C ALA A 51 12.58 -7.25 1.78
N SER A 52 11.24 -7.22 1.87
CA SER A 52 10.51 -7.34 3.12
C SER A 52 10.77 -8.68 3.81
N MET A 53 10.76 -9.79 3.07
CA MET A 53 11.08 -11.12 3.59
C MET A 53 12.51 -11.18 4.16
N ARG A 54 13.49 -10.60 3.46
CA ARG A 54 14.89 -10.53 3.95
C ARG A 54 15.02 -9.70 5.22
N ILE A 55 14.34 -8.56 5.31
CA ILE A 55 14.34 -7.69 6.50
C ILE A 55 13.85 -8.47 7.72
N VAL A 56 12.79 -9.26 7.59
CA VAL A 56 12.25 -10.08 8.68
C VAL A 56 12.92 -11.47 8.78
N ARG A 57 14.01 -11.72 8.03
CA ARG A 57 14.78 -12.97 8.02
C ARG A 57 13.92 -14.20 7.67
N MET A 58 12.94 -14.01 6.80
CA MET A 58 12.11 -15.10 6.27
C MET A 58 12.79 -15.67 5.04
N GLU A 59 12.87 -16.99 4.93
CA GLU A 59 13.47 -17.64 3.79
C GLU A 59 12.57 -17.53 2.56
N ILE A 60 13.17 -17.14 1.45
CA ILE A 60 12.48 -17.03 0.16
C ILE A 60 12.59 -18.38 -0.55
N PRO A 61 11.46 -19.05 -0.87
CA PRO A 61 11.53 -20.30 -1.60
C PRO A 61 12.21 -20.10 -2.97
N MET A 62 13.19 -20.93 -3.33
CA MET A 62 13.96 -20.80 -4.58
C MET A 62 13.08 -20.82 -5.85
N TYR A 63 11.95 -21.53 -5.79
CA TYR A 63 11.00 -21.60 -6.90
C TYR A 63 10.12 -20.34 -7.03
N PHE A 64 10.09 -19.46 -6.01
CA PHE A 64 9.25 -18.26 -6.03
C PHE A 64 9.91 -17.14 -6.81
N THR A 65 9.90 -17.26 -8.15
CA THR A 65 10.34 -16.21 -9.07
C THR A 65 9.23 -15.22 -9.39
N MET A 66 9.54 -14.14 -10.12
CA MET A 66 8.55 -13.17 -10.57
C MET A 66 7.54 -13.83 -11.52
N GLU A 67 8.02 -14.64 -12.46
CA GLU A 67 7.19 -15.38 -13.41
C GLU A 67 6.26 -16.36 -12.68
N TYR A 68 6.77 -17.04 -11.65
CA TYR A 68 5.94 -17.92 -10.83
C TYR A 68 4.85 -17.13 -10.09
N MET A 69 5.16 -15.98 -9.51
CA MET A 69 4.18 -15.10 -8.88
C MET A 69 3.08 -14.69 -9.86
N GLU A 70 3.45 -14.24 -11.07
CA GLU A 70 2.50 -13.84 -12.12
C GLU A 70 1.62 -15.02 -12.54
N GLU A 71 2.20 -16.19 -12.75
CA GLU A 71 1.46 -17.41 -13.07
C GLU A 71 0.45 -17.77 -11.99
N GLN A 72 0.84 -17.79 -10.71
CA GLN A 72 -0.05 -18.15 -9.60
C GLN A 72 -1.21 -17.15 -9.45
N VAL A 73 -0.96 -15.87 -9.64
CA VAL A 73 -2.00 -14.82 -9.63
C VAL A 73 -2.97 -15.02 -10.80
N LYS A 74 -2.46 -15.27 -12.00
CA LYS A 74 -3.28 -15.51 -13.19
C LYS A 74 -4.12 -16.78 -13.05
N ASN A 75 -3.55 -17.86 -12.55
CA ASN A 75 -4.26 -19.13 -12.33
C ASN A 75 -5.44 -18.94 -11.36
N LEU A 76 -5.24 -18.18 -10.26
CA LEU A 76 -6.31 -17.88 -9.31
C LEU A 76 -7.40 -16.99 -9.95
N ALA A 77 -7.02 -15.93 -10.67
CA ALA A 77 -7.98 -15.03 -11.32
C ALA A 77 -8.85 -15.80 -12.34
N ASN A 78 -8.23 -16.69 -13.14
CA ASN A 78 -8.95 -17.55 -14.09
C ASN A 78 -9.92 -18.50 -13.38
N ALA A 79 -9.49 -19.15 -12.28
CA ALA A 79 -10.32 -20.07 -11.52
C ALA A 79 -11.51 -19.37 -10.83
N LEU A 80 -11.39 -18.07 -10.56
CA LEU A 80 -12.47 -17.22 -10.03
C LEU A 80 -13.31 -16.55 -11.14
N ASN A 81 -13.01 -16.81 -12.42
CA ASN A 81 -13.65 -16.18 -13.58
C ASN A 81 -13.56 -14.65 -13.59
N ILE A 82 -12.44 -14.09 -13.10
CA ILE A 82 -12.20 -12.64 -13.10
C ILE A 82 -11.45 -12.26 -14.39
N SER A 83 -12.10 -11.52 -15.28
CA SER A 83 -11.55 -11.20 -16.60
C SER A 83 -10.99 -9.77 -16.71
N ALA A 84 -11.63 -8.77 -16.10
CA ALA A 84 -11.29 -7.37 -16.33
C ALA A 84 -10.25 -6.83 -15.34
N SER A 85 -10.58 -6.78 -14.07
CA SER A 85 -9.63 -6.34 -13.05
C SER A 85 -9.91 -6.95 -11.68
N CYS A 86 -8.85 -7.13 -10.90
CA CYS A 86 -8.98 -7.60 -9.53
C CYS A 86 -7.93 -6.99 -8.59
N ARG A 87 -8.31 -6.98 -7.32
CA ARG A 87 -7.41 -6.79 -6.21
C ARG A 87 -6.93 -8.15 -5.74
N VAL A 88 -5.63 -8.34 -5.72
CA VAL A 88 -5.00 -9.56 -5.23
C VAL A 88 -4.25 -9.25 -3.94
N ARG A 89 -4.40 -10.11 -2.95
CA ARG A 89 -3.57 -10.11 -1.76
C ARG A 89 -2.70 -11.37 -1.74
N LEU A 90 -1.39 -11.17 -1.78
CA LEU A 90 -0.39 -12.21 -1.61
C LEU A 90 0.23 -12.04 -0.22
N THR A 91 0.10 -13.02 0.64
CA THR A 91 0.63 -12.99 2.01
C THR A 91 1.60 -14.13 2.21
N PHE A 92 2.85 -13.81 2.58
CA PHE A 92 3.84 -14.75 3.08
C PHE A 92 3.84 -14.74 4.60
N PHE A 93 3.87 -15.91 5.19
CA PHE A 93 4.00 -16.10 6.64
C PHE A 93 5.00 -17.23 6.92
N ARG A 94 5.69 -17.14 8.04
CA ARG A 94 6.65 -18.16 8.45
C ARG A 94 5.93 -19.43 8.87
N LYS A 95 6.50 -20.59 8.53
CA LYS A 95 5.97 -21.90 8.93
C LYS A 95 5.80 -22.00 10.44
N SER A 96 4.86 -22.83 10.85
CA SER A 96 4.49 -23.05 12.25
C SER A 96 5.64 -23.58 13.08
N GLY A 97 5.58 -23.31 14.38
CA GLY A 97 6.47 -23.86 15.40
C GLY A 97 7.37 -22.82 16.07
N GLY A 98 7.74 -23.09 17.31
CA GLY A 98 8.47 -22.21 18.20
C GLY A 98 7.61 -21.06 18.75
N PHE A 99 8.22 -20.29 19.66
CA PHE A 99 7.63 -19.06 20.19
C PHE A 99 8.17 -17.85 19.41
N TYR A 100 8.81 -16.86 20.05
CA TYR A 100 9.45 -15.76 19.33
C TYR A 100 10.60 -16.24 18.46
N LEU A 101 11.38 -17.22 18.92
CA LEU A 101 12.34 -17.93 18.06
C LEU A 101 11.58 -19.01 17.25
N PRO A 102 11.51 -18.89 15.92
CA PRO A 102 10.89 -19.91 15.08
C PRO A 102 11.77 -21.17 15.00
N ILE A 103 11.16 -22.32 14.78
CA ILE A 103 11.89 -23.57 14.53
C ILE A 103 12.59 -23.55 13.16
N THR A 104 11.96 -22.91 12.17
CA THR A 104 12.51 -22.73 10.82
C THR A 104 12.22 -21.33 10.31
N ASN A 105 13.05 -20.83 9.37
CA ASN A 105 12.79 -19.60 8.65
C ASN A 105 12.01 -19.79 7.34
N ASP A 106 11.68 -21.03 7.00
CA ASP A 106 10.86 -21.35 5.83
C ASP A 106 9.54 -20.58 5.87
N SER A 107 9.04 -20.29 4.69
CA SER A 107 7.79 -19.56 4.53
C SER A 107 6.77 -20.35 3.72
N GLU A 108 5.53 -19.97 3.91
CA GLU A 108 4.37 -20.40 3.15
C GLU A 108 3.64 -19.17 2.64
N PHE A 109 2.84 -19.32 1.59
CA PHE A 109 2.07 -18.20 1.10
C PHE A 109 0.62 -18.55 0.77
N ILE A 110 -0.21 -17.52 0.83
CA ILE A 110 -1.60 -17.57 0.40
C ILE A 110 -1.89 -16.40 -0.54
N ILE A 111 -2.62 -16.66 -1.61
CA ILE A 111 -3.11 -15.64 -2.54
C ILE A 111 -4.63 -15.66 -2.51
N THR A 112 -5.22 -14.48 -2.33
CA THR A 112 -6.66 -14.25 -2.48
C THR A 112 -6.90 -13.18 -3.53
N ALA A 113 -8.05 -13.24 -4.22
CA ALA A 113 -8.41 -12.26 -5.23
C ALA A 113 -9.89 -11.89 -5.11
N GLU A 114 -10.19 -10.63 -5.38
CA GLU A 114 -11.55 -10.08 -5.45
C GLU A 114 -11.68 -9.15 -6.65
N THR A 115 -12.81 -9.20 -7.33
CA THR A 115 -13.08 -8.38 -8.52
C THR A 115 -13.07 -6.90 -8.17
N LEU A 116 -12.48 -6.08 -9.04
CA LEU A 116 -12.61 -4.62 -9.02
C LEU A 116 -13.52 -4.18 -10.15
N GLN A 117 -14.37 -3.19 -9.89
CA GLN A 117 -15.28 -2.65 -10.90
C GLN A 117 -14.54 -1.84 -11.96
N GLU A 118 -13.57 -1.02 -11.54
CA GLU A 118 -12.88 -0.08 -12.41
C GLU A 118 -11.43 -0.52 -12.67
N PRO A 119 -11.07 -0.80 -13.93
CA PRO A 119 -9.70 -1.15 -14.29
C PRO A 119 -8.74 0.05 -14.20
N LEU A 120 -9.21 1.24 -14.61
CA LEU A 120 -8.43 2.47 -14.57
C LEU A 120 -8.62 3.23 -13.25
N TYR A 121 -7.72 4.16 -12.98
CA TYR A 121 -7.81 5.02 -11.83
C TYR A 121 -8.68 6.24 -12.10
N SER A 122 -9.57 6.52 -11.17
CA SER A 122 -10.42 7.71 -11.18
C SER A 122 -10.77 8.11 -9.76
N PHE A 123 -11.21 9.34 -9.59
CA PHE A 123 -11.90 9.78 -8.38
C PHE A 123 -13.16 10.54 -8.77
N THR A 124 -14.15 10.56 -7.87
CA THR A 124 -15.39 11.28 -8.10
C THR A 124 -15.15 12.77 -7.95
N GLU A 125 -15.34 13.53 -9.03
CA GLU A 125 -15.29 14.99 -8.98
C GLU A 125 -16.36 15.51 -8.00
N ASN A 126 -16.01 16.55 -7.24
CA ASN A 126 -16.86 17.19 -6.22
C ASN A 126 -17.25 16.28 -5.03
N SER A 127 -16.62 15.13 -4.84
CA SER A 127 -16.76 14.39 -3.60
C SER A 127 -15.90 15.01 -2.50
N THR A 128 -16.44 15.08 -1.28
CA THR A 128 -15.62 15.40 -0.11
C THR A 128 -14.78 14.20 0.28
N TYR A 129 -13.54 14.46 0.66
CA TYR A 129 -12.65 13.49 1.28
C TYR A 129 -11.92 14.18 2.43
N GLU A 130 -12.49 14.04 3.62
CA GLU A 130 -12.03 14.75 4.82
C GLU A 130 -11.11 13.87 5.66
N VAL A 131 -10.00 14.46 6.13
CA VAL A 131 -9.05 13.77 6.99
C VAL A 131 -8.65 14.61 8.19
N ASP A 132 -8.20 13.96 9.27
CA ASP A 132 -7.47 14.61 10.37
C ASP A 132 -6.30 13.72 10.80
N LEU A 133 -5.50 14.21 11.75
CA LEU A 133 -4.38 13.46 12.32
C LEU A 133 -4.89 12.40 13.30
N PHE A 134 -4.37 11.20 13.20
CA PHE A 134 -4.47 10.19 14.25
C PHE A 134 -3.30 10.37 15.23
N LYS A 135 -3.59 10.63 16.48
CA LYS A 135 -2.60 11.03 17.49
C LYS A 135 -2.47 10.05 18.66
N ASP A 136 -3.33 9.03 18.71
CA ASP A 136 -3.33 8.09 19.84
C ASP A 136 -2.09 7.21 19.82
N PHE A 137 -1.58 6.88 18.63
CA PHE A 137 -0.39 6.08 18.43
C PHE A 137 0.51 6.67 17.34
N TYR A 138 1.83 6.59 17.57
CA TYR A 138 2.85 7.01 16.61
C TYR A 138 3.42 5.81 15.87
N VAL A 139 3.78 6.01 14.61
CA VAL A 139 4.59 5.04 13.87
C VAL A 139 6.06 5.31 14.18
N THR A 140 6.74 4.33 14.73
CA THR A 140 8.18 4.48 15.06
C THR A 140 9.01 4.59 13.79
N LYS A 141 9.96 5.53 13.78
CA LYS A 141 10.93 5.75 12.71
C LYS A 141 11.96 4.64 12.68
N GLN A 142 11.64 3.53 12.02
CA GLN A 142 12.48 2.33 11.96
C GLN A 142 12.26 1.54 10.65
N LEU A 143 13.20 0.65 10.34
CA LEU A 143 13.12 -0.16 9.11
C LEU A 143 11.85 -1.04 9.05
N LEU A 144 11.38 -1.60 10.17
CA LEU A 144 10.17 -2.42 10.21
C LEU A 144 8.90 -1.64 9.84
N SER A 145 8.87 -0.33 10.00
CA SER A 145 7.73 0.51 9.61
C SER A 145 7.62 0.66 8.09
N THR A 146 8.75 0.51 7.37
CA THR A 146 8.80 0.71 5.92
C THR A 146 8.37 -0.50 5.11
N ILE A 147 8.19 -1.67 5.75
CA ILE A 147 7.75 -2.91 5.12
C ILE A 147 6.24 -3.11 5.24
N LYS A 148 5.69 -3.90 4.33
CA LYS A 148 4.26 -4.23 4.31
C LYS A 148 3.98 -5.49 5.12
N SER A 149 4.12 -5.41 6.47
CA SER A 149 3.81 -6.51 7.39
C SER A 149 2.33 -6.56 7.77
N THR A 150 1.88 -7.65 8.37
CA THR A 150 0.53 -7.81 8.92
C THR A 150 0.32 -7.10 10.26
N ASN A 151 1.36 -6.52 10.84
CA ASN A 151 1.27 -5.68 12.04
C ASN A 151 0.63 -4.33 11.71
N LYS A 152 -0.70 -4.26 11.74
CA LYS A 152 -1.50 -3.10 11.31
C LYS A 152 -2.39 -2.52 12.41
N MET A 153 -2.04 -2.72 13.68
CA MET A 153 -2.85 -2.23 14.79
C MET A 153 -3.02 -0.71 14.76
N VAL A 154 -1.97 0.06 14.42
CA VAL A 154 -2.06 1.52 14.29
C VAL A 154 -3.05 1.92 13.19
N GLN A 155 -2.99 1.26 12.03
CA GLN A 155 -3.90 1.54 10.92
C GLN A 155 -5.34 1.09 11.23
N ILE A 156 -5.53 -0.01 11.95
CA ILE A 156 -6.85 -0.50 12.37
C ILE A 156 -7.49 0.47 13.36
N THR A 157 -6.78 0.81 14.43
CA THR A 157 -7.27 1.75 15.44
C THR A 157 -7.51 3.14 14.87
N GLY A 158 -6.63 3.61 13.97
CA GLY A 158 -6.83 4.84 13.23
C GLY A 158 -8.07 4.81 12.31
N SER A 159 -8.38 3.66 11.69
CA SER A 159 -9.59 3.51 10.87
C SER A 159 -10.86 3.53 11.72
N ILE A 160 -10.84 2.95 12.92
CA ILE A 160 -11.94 3.04 13.88
C ILE A 160 -12.13 4.49 14.30
N PHE A 161 -11.06 5.17 14.69
CA PHE A 161 -11.10 6.60 15.04
C PHE A 161 -11.67 7.46 13.90
N ALA A 162 -11.24 7.23 12.66
CA ALA A 162 -11.77 7.95 11.50
C ALA A 162 -13.29 7.75 11.37
N HIS A 163 -13.76 6.51 11.48
CA HIS A 163 -15.18 6.18 11.42
C HIS A 163 -15.99 6.86 12.54
N GLU A 164 -15.51 6.81 13.78
CA GLU A 164 -16.17 7.42 14.95
C GLU A 164 -16.27 8.96 14.84
N ASN A 165 -15.35 9.58 14.09
CA ASN A 165 -15.31 11.04 13.90
C ASN A 165 -15.88 11.50 12.54
N GLY A 166 -16.45 10.61 11.74
CA GLY A 166 -17.04 10.94 10.44
C GLY A 166 -16.01 11.37 9.39
N LEU A 167 -14.77 10.90 9.51
CA LEU A 167 -13.67 11.17 8.58
C LEU A 167 -13.53 10.04 7.56
N ASP A 168 -13.10 10.38 6.35
CA ASP A 168 -12.82 9.40 5.30
C ASP A 168 -11.48 8.67 5.52
N ASN A 169 -10.53 9.32 6.20
CA ASN A 169 -9.22 8.76 6.51
C ASN A 169 -8.53 9.53 7.65
N CYS A 170 -7.42 8.98 8.13
CA CYS A 170 -6.52 9.71 9.02
C CYS A 170 -5.09 9.74 8.48
N LEU A 171 -4.36 10.78 8.86
CA LEU A 171 -2.94 10.91 8.62
C LEU A 171 -2.18 10.43 9.86
N LEU A 172 -1.19 9.56 9.64
CA LEU A 172 -0.31 9.03 10.67
C LEU A 172 0.90 9.93 10.84
N ILE A 173 1.36 10.01 12.08
CA ILE A 173 2.56 10.75 12.45
C ILE A 173 3.58 9.81 13.09
N ASN A 174 4.84 10.14 12.91
CA ASN A 174 5.93 9.41 13.56
C ASN A 174 6.23 9.96 14.96
N ASP A 175 7.19 9.34 15.65
CA ASP A 175 7.67 9.72 16.97
C ASP A 175 8.31 11.12 17.02
N GLU A 176 8.75 11.67 15.88
CA GLU A 176 9.18 13.07 15.72
C GLU A 176 8.00 14.02 15.40
N LYS A 177 6.76 13.52 15.37
CA LYS A 177 5.52 14.25 15.06
C LYS A 177 5.44 14.77 13.62
N ASN A 178 6.20 14.22 12.70
CA ASN A 178 6.06 14.48 11.28
C ASN A 178 4.96 13.60 10.68
N VAL A 179 4.20 14.15 9.75
CA VAL A 179 3.21 13.39 8.97
C VAL A 179 3.95 12.49 8.00
N ILE A 180 3.64 11.19 8.02
CA ILE A 180 4.38 10.20 7.23
C ILE A 180 3.54 9.54 6.14
N GLU A 181 2.31 9.19 6.42
CA GLU A 181 1.40 8.50 5.50
C GLU A 181 -0.05 8.64 5.96
N ALA A 182 -1.00 8.21 5.16
CA ALA A 182 -2.37 7.95 5.58
C ALA A 182 -2.54 6.47 5.98
N LEU A 183 -3.69 6.11 6.54
CA LEU A 183 -3.98 4.73 6.99
C LEU A 183 -3.74 3.68 5.90
N GLN A 184 -3.95 4.02 4.63
CA GLN A 184 -3.94 3.08 3.51
C GLN A 184 -3.06 3.52 2.34
N GLY A 185 -2.24 4.56 2.50
CA GLY A 185 -1.44 5.08 1.39
C GLY A 185 -0.45 6.16 1.79
N ASN A 186 0.53 6.40 0.94
CA ASN A 186 1.50 7.48 1.13
C ASN A 186 0.87 8.84 0.85
N ILE A 187 1.35 9.88 1.53
CA ILE A 187 0.88 11.26 1.38
C ILE A 187 1.81 12.05 0.45
N PHE A 188 1.20 12.94 -0.32
CA PHE A 188 1.86 13.99 -1.10
C PHE A 188 1.21 15.34 -0.80
N MET A 189 2.01 16.37 -0.73
CA MET A 189 1.62 17.76 -0.47
C MET A 189 2.20 18.66 -1.55
N LEU A 190 1.34 19.44 -2.22
CA LEU A 190 1.74 20.48 -3.16
C LEU A 190 1.66 21.84 -2.49
N LYS A 191 2.71 22.63 -2.62
CA LYS A 191 2.73 24.04 -2.25
C LYS A 191 3.64 24.81 -3.18
N ASP A 192 3.16 25.93 -3.72
CA ASP A 192 3.94 26.83 -4.58
C ASP A 192 4.69 26.09 -5.72
N LYS A 193 4.03 25.12 -6.39
CA LYS A 193 4.60 24.24 -7.42
C LYS A 193 5.68 23.24 -6.91
N LYS A 194 5.88 23.13 -5.62
CA LYS A 194 6.74 22.13 -5.02
C LYS A 194 5.89 20.98 -4.49
N LEU A 195 6.08 19.76 -5.04
CA LEU A 195 5.47 18.53 -4.59
C LEU A 195 6.39 17.82 -3.61
N VAL A 196 5.91 17.62 -2.39
CA VAL A 196 6.67 17.01 -1.30
C VAL A 196 5.98 15.71 -0.86
N THR A 197 6.77 14.70 -0.56
CA THR A 197 6.33 13.47 0.13
C THR A 197 7.35 13.10 1.20
N PRO A 198 6.94 12.53 2.34
CA PRO A 198 7.88 12.11 3.37
C PRO A 198 8.90 11.11 2.84
N PRO A 199 10.18 11.23 3.22
CA PRO A 199 11.18 10.21 2.89
C PRO A 199 10.87 8.90 3.63
N VAL A 200 11.27 7.78 3.03
CA VAL A 200 11.07 6.45 3.65
C VAL A 200 11.75 6.35 5.03
N THR A 201 12.84 7.11 5.23
CA THR A 201 13.54 7.21 6.50
C THR A 201 12.69 7.81 7.63
N ASP A 202 11.59 8.47 7.34
CA ASP A 202 10.64 8.96 8.36
C ASP A 202 9.70 7.85 8.87
N GLY A 203 9.78 6.64 8.31
CA GLY A 203 9.04 5.47 8.76
C GLY A 203 7.76 5.18 7.95
N CYS A 204 7.50 5.90 6.87
CA CYS A 204 6.38 5.56 5.98
C CYS A 204 6.67 4.30 5.17
N LEU A 205 5.62 3.65 4.69
CA LEU A 205 5.75 2.52 3.77
C LEU A 205 6.47 2.95 2.49
N ASN A 206 7.43 2.12 2.02
CA ASN A 206 8.01 2.29 0.68
C ASN A 206 6.99 1.86 -0.40
N GLY A 207 6.05 2.77 -0.72
CA GLY A 207 4.89 2.49 -1.55
C GLY A 207 5.23 2.37 -3.04
N ILE A 208 4.66 1.34 -3.71
CA ILE A 208 4.83 1.17 -5.16
C ILE A 208 4.19 2.36 -5.90
N MET A 209 2.96 2.73 -5.57
CA MET A 209 2.32 3.88 -6.19
C MET A 209 3.06 5.19 -5.89
N ARG A 210 3.62 5.36 -4.68
CA ARG A 210 4.50 6.49 -4.36
C ARG A 210 5.68 6.57 -5.33
N LYS A 211 6.35 5.45 -5.63
CA LYS A 211 7.45 5.37 -6.61
C LYS A 211 7.00 5.81 -8.00
N GLN A 212 5.85 5.33 -8.47
CA GLN A 212 5.31 5.67 -9.78
C GLN A 212 4.94 7.16 -9.88
N VAL A 213 4.27 7.69 -8.87
CA VAL A 213 3.89 9.12 -8.81
C VAL A 213 5.12 10.02 -8.78
N LEU A 214 6.15 9.69 -8.01
CA LEU A 214 7.42 10.41 -8.01
C LEU A 214 8.08 10.40 -9.40
N ALA A 215 8.08 9.24 -10.09
CA ALA A 215 8.67 9.11 -11.43
C ALA A 215 7.92 9.97 -12.47
N ILE A 216 6.58 10.03 -12.39
CA ILE A 216 5.75 10.85 -13.27
C ILE A 216 5.93 12.34 -12.94
N ALA A 217 5.87 12.70 -11.66
CA ALA A 217 5.96 14.08 -11.20
C ALA A 217 7.30 14.74 -11.57
N ARG A 218 8.42 14.00 -11.42
CA ARG A 218 9.77 14.47 -11.82
C ARG A 218 9.91 14.77 -13.32
N LYS A 219 9.03 14.23 -14.15
CA LYS A 219 8.97 14.50 -15.61
C LYS A 219 7.92 15.56 -15.96
N THR A 220 7.21 16.10 -14.96
CA THR A 220 6.19 17.14 -15.19
C THR A 220 6.84 18.50 -15.18
N GLU A 221 6.71 19.23 -16.30
CA GLU A 221 7.32 20.55 -16.49
C GLU A 221 6.80 21.55 -15.45
N GLY A 222 7.70 22.34 -14.89
CA GLY A 222 7.36 23.38 -13.91
C GLY A 222 7.00 22.87 -12.51
N LEU A 223 7.18 21.57 -12.23
CA LEU A 223 6.96 20.97 -10.92
C LEU A 223 8.29 20.60 -10.26
N GLU A 224 8.59 21.20 -9.11
CA GLU A 224 9.67 20.77 -8.25
C GLU A 224 9.22 19.57 -7.40
N VAL A 225 10.06 18.55 -7.25
CA VAL A 225 9.71 17.31 -6.50
C VAL A 225 10.79 16.99 -5.49
N SER A 226 10.40 16.87 -4.23
CA SER A 226 11.33 16.55 -3.14
C SER A 226 10.76 15.47 -2.18
N GLU A 227 11.67 14.82 -1.51
CA GLU A 227 11.38 13.89 -0.42
C GLU A 227 11.87 14.54 0.88
N GLU A 228 10.93 15.13 1.64
CA GLU A 228 11.21 15.92 2.84
C GLU A 228 10.16 15.62 3.92
N SER A 229 10.54 15.74 5.18
CA SER A 229 9.61 15.60 6.31
C SER A 229 8.53 16.68 6.25
N ILE A 230 7.30 16.29 6.54
CA ILE A 230 6.14 17.19 6.51
C ILE A 230 5.65 17.44 7.93
N SER A 231 5.70 18.70 8.37
CA SER A 231 5.07 19.09 9.63
C SER A 231 3.54 19.17 9.48
N PRO A 232 2.75 18.77 10.49
CA PRO A 232 1.29 18.96 10.46
C PRO A 232 0.83 20.41 10.22
N PHE A 233 1.65 21.40 10.54
CA PHE A 233 1.36 22.81 10.30
C PHE A 233 1.49 23.21 8.81
N GLU A 234 2.31 22.48 8.06
CA GLU A 234 2.49 22.75 6.62
C GLU A 234 1.27 22.32 5.82
N LEU A 235 0.55 21.28 6.28
CA LEU A 235 -0.69 20.84 5.64
C LEU A 235 -1.70 22.00 5.49
N GLN A 236 -1.80 22.87 6.50
CA GLN A 236 -2.73 24.01 6.43
C GLN A 236 -2.32 25.10 5.41
N LYS A 237 -1.07 25.06 4.92
CA LYS A 237 -0.54 25.99 3.94
C LYS A 237 -0.44 25.40 2.54
N ALA A 238 -0.80 24.11 2.39
CA ALA A 238 -0.75 23.42 1.12
C ALA A 238 -1.84 23.92 0.13
N ASP A 239 -1.56 23.81 -1.16
CA ASP A 239 -2.51 24.06 -2.23
C ASP A 239 -3.33 22.78 -2.52
N GLU A 240 -2.65 21.64 -2.57
CA GLU A 240 -3.25 20.31 -2.74
C GLU A 240 -2.59 19.29 -1.82
N ILE A 241 -3.37 18.32 -1.37
CA ILE A 241 -2.89 17.13 -0.68
C ILE A 241 -3.58 15.91 -1.29
N PHE A 242 -2.84 14.83 -1.50
CA PHE A 242 -3.43 13.58 -1.95
C PHE A 242 -2.69 12.38 -1.36
N ILE A 243 -3.38 11.26 -1.31
CA ILE A 243 -2.82 9.97 -0.89
C ILE A 243 -2.73 9.01 -2.07
N THR A 244 -1.82 8.04 -1.98
CA THR A 244 -1.56 7.11 -3.08
C THR A 244 -1.51 5.68 -2.60
N ASN A 245 -2.20 4.78 -3.29
CA ASN A 245 -2.04 3.34 -3.15
C ASN A 245 -2.34 2.62 -4.47
N VAL A 246 -1.94 1.36 -4.58
CA VAL A 246 -2.00 0.62 -5.85
C VAL A 246 -3.44 0.31 -6.30
N ILE A 247 -4.43 0.33 -5.42
CA ILE A 247 -5.82 0.02 -5.77
C ILE A 247 -6.56 1.27 -6.25
N LYS A 248 -6.43 2.38 -5.52
CA LYS A 248 -7.11 3.66 -5.85
C LYS A 248 -6.29 4.56 -6.75
N GLY A 249 -4.98 4.31 -6.90
CA GLY A 249 -4.07 5.21 -7.60
C GLY A 249 -3.78 6.45 -6.75
N ILE A 250 -4.39 7.57 -7.09
CA ILE A 250 -4.29 8.84 -6.39
C ILE A 250 -5.69 9.22 -5.89
N GLN A 251 -5.81 9.50 -4.60
CA GLN A 251 -7.03 10.01 -3.97
C GLN A 251 -6.76 11.42 -3.43
N PRO A 252 -7.34 12.48 -4.02
CA PRO A 252 -7.25 13.81 -3.48
C PRO A 252 -7.89 13.90 -2.08
N ILE A 253 -7.25 14.62 -1.19
CA ILE A 253 -7.85 15.07 0.07
C ILE A 253 -8.47 16.43 -0.21
N THR A 254 -9.75 16.60 0.07
CA THR A 254 -10.44 17.86 -0.18
C THR A 254 -10.51 18.74 1.07
N LYS A 255 -10.37 18.15 2.25
CA LYS A 255 -10.49 18.90 3.50
C LYS A 255 -9.60 18.31 4.61
N TYR A 256 -8.91 19.19 5.32
CA TYR A 256 -8.20 18.92 6.57
C TYR A 256 -8.53 20.02 7.57
N ARG A 257 -9.29 19.69 8.62
CA ARG A 257 -9.83 20.66 9.60
C ARG A 257 -10.68 21.75 8.90
N LYS A 258 -10.21 23.01 8.94
CA LYS A 258 -10.88 24.17 8.30
C LYS A 258 -10.35 24.49 6.91
N LYS A 259 -9.29 23.82 6.45
CA LYS A 259 -8.65 24.06 5.17
C LYS A 259 -9.24 23.15 4.11
N GLU A 260 -9.68 23.75 3.02
CA GLU A 260 -10.08 23.05 1.78
C GLU A 260 -8.95 23.10 0.76
N TYR A 261 -8.86 22.09 -0.09
CA TYR A 261 -7.80 21.90 -1.07
C TYR A 261 -8.35 21.72 -2.48
N GLY A 262 -7.55 22.16 -3.46
CA GLY A 262 -7.73 21.81 -4.88
C GLY A 262 -7.31 20.37 -5.18
N ASN A 263 -7.48 20.00 -6.47
CA ASN A 263 -7.11 18.65 -6.97
C ASN A 263 -6.60 18.67 -8.42
N THR A 264 -6.17 19.83 -8.91
CA THR A 264 -5.74 20.02 -10.31
C THR A 264 -4.53 19.15 -10.66
N LEU A 265 -3.48 19.18 -9.83
CA LEU A 265 -2.29 18.36 -10.02
C LEU A 265 -2.62 16.88 -9.87
N ALA A 266 -3.40 16.53 -8.85
CA ALA A 266 -3.81 15.13 -8.63
C ALA A 266 -4.52 14.57 -9.87
N ASN A 267 -5.42 15.35 -10.49
CA ASN A 267 -6.12 14.95 -11.72
C ASN A 267 -5.17 14.81 -12.92
N GLU A 268 -4.21 15.71 -13.07
CA GLU A 268 -3.18 15.60 -14.12
C GLU A 268 -2.34 14.32 -13.95
N LEU A 269 -1.90 14.04 -12.74
CA LEU A 269 -1.08 12.86 -12.44
C LEU A 269 -1.86 11.55 -12.64
N ILE A 270 -3.17 11.50 -12.33
CA ILE A 270 -4.03 10.34 -12.62
C ILE A 270 -4.11 10.08 -14.13
N LYS A 271 -4.28 11.12 -14.94
CA LYS A 271 -4.32 10.97 -16.40
C LYS A 271 -3.00 10.40 -16.93
N LYS A 272 -1.87 10.93 -16.47
CA LYS A 272 -0.54 10.42 -16.84
C LYS A 272 -0.32 8.97 -16.36
N LEU A 273 -0.79 8.64 -15.15
CA LEU A 273 -0.71 7.29 -14.60
C LEU A 273 -1.53 6.30 -15.43
N ASN A 274 -2.74 6.66 -15.84
CA ASN A 274 -3.58 5.82 -16.69
C ASN A 274 -2.97 5.60 -18.10
N VAL A 275 -2.29 6.62 -18.65
CA VAL A 275 -1.52 6.44 -19.90
C VAL A 275 -0.40 5.43 -19.71
N LEU A 276 0.36 5.53 -18.62
CA LEU A 276 1.43 4.59 -18.28
C LEU A 276 0.91 3.13 -18.20
N ILE A 277 -0.24 2.93 -17.56
CA ILE A 277 -0.85 1.59 -17.41
C ILE A 277 -1.31 1.01 -18.75
N ARG A 278 -1.79 1.85 -19.66
CA ARG A 278 -2.27 1.39 -20.99
C ARG A 278 -1.15 1.09 -21.97
N LEU A 279 0.00 1.73 -21.81
CA LEU A 279 1.14 1.59 -22.73
C LEU A 279 2.17 0.53 -22.26
N GLY A 280 2.15 0.15 -20.97
CA GLY A 280 3.01 -0.91 -20.40
C GLY A 280 2.28 -2.24 -20.29
#